data_2489858d27876bdc0a804d272fa8959d
#
_entry.id   2489858d27876bdc0a804d272fa8959d
#
_cell.length_a   1.000
_cell.length_b   1.000
_cell.length_c   1.000
_cell.angle_alpha   90.00
_cell.angle_beta   90.00
_cell.angle_gamma   90.00
#
_symmetry.space_group_name_H-M   'P 1'
#
loop_
_entity.id
_entity.type
_entity.pdbx_description
1 polymer ?
#
loop_
_entity_poly.entity_id
_entity_poly.type
_entity_poly.pdbx_seq_one_letter_code
_entity_poly.pdbx_strand_id
1 'polypeptide(L)'
;MLATPATIAIMRQRYGDAAGGSLQPLPYGETVSAGDVTVRLIPAGHVLGSAQIVLECRGSRVVVSGDYKRRPDPTCAPFEPCNCDAFITEATFGLPVFRHPPDTQEIDKLLHSLALFPERCHLVGVYALGKCQRVLALLRRAGYEQPVYLHGALIKLTELYENLGVPLGPVLPVSGVAREALKGQIVLAPPAATADLWSRRLPDPLVAMASGWMRVRQRGKARGVELPLVISDHADWDELTATIDDVAAEEIWVTHGREEALVHYATKKGYRARALALSGFEEDE
;
A
#
# COMPACT_ATOMS: atom_id res chain seq x y z
N MET A 1 -16.89 0.11 -15.78
CA MET A 1 -15.97 -0.41 -14.73
C MET A 1 -16.67 -0.29 -13.40
N LEU A 2 -16.69 -1.37 -12.60
CA LEU A 2 -17.20 -1.39 -11.22
C LEU A 2 -16.04 -1.15 -10.25
N ALA A 3 -16.20 -0.26 -9.29
CA ALA A 3 -15.23 -0.03 -8.22
C ALA A 3 -15.90 0.65 -7.01
N THR A 4 -15.23 0.67 -5.86
CA THR A 4 -15.74 1.40 -4.70
C THR A 4 -15.80 2.91 -4.99
N PRO A 5 -16.69 3.67 -4.30
CA PRO A 5 -16.74 5.13 -4.47
C PRO A 5 -15.39 5.81 -4.28
N ALA A 6 -14.62 5.39 -3.28
CA ALA A 6 -13.29 5.96 -3.02
C ALA A 6 -12.29 5.63 -4.14
N THR A 7 -12.28 4.40 -4.65
CA THR A 7 -11.46 4.03 -5.82
C THR A 7 -11.80 4.88 -7.03
N ILE A 8 -13.10 5.10 -7.31
CA ILE A 8 -13.53 5.97 -8.41
C ILE A 8 -13.03 7.42 -8.22
N ALA A 9 -13.13 7.94 -7.00
CA ALA A 9 -12.64 9.29 -6.69
C ALA A 9 -11.12 9.40 -6.93
N ILE A 10 -10.35 8.40 -6.48
CA ILE A 10 -8.90 8.33 -6.70
C ILE A 10 -8.56 8.23 -8.19
N MET A 11 -9.29 7.40 -8.95
CA MET A 11 -9.09 7.27 -10.40
C MET A 11 -9.33 8.60 -11.11
N ARG A 12 -10.43 9.29 -10.79
CA ARG A 12 -10.73 10.62 -11.34
C ARG A 12 -9.66 11.64 -10.99
N GLN A 13 -9.17 11.63 -9.76
CA GLN A 13 -8.08 12.52 -9.31
C GLN A 13 -6.77 12.29 -10.08
N ARG A 14 -6.47 11.03 -10.45
CA ARG A 14 -5.23 10.65 -11.14
C ARG A 14 -5.30 10.80 -12.66
N TYR A 15 -6.43 10.46 -13.23
CA TYR A 15 -6.59 10.30 -14.70
C TYR A 15 -7.58 11.26 -15.32
N GLY A 16 -8.31 12.07 -14.51
CA GLY A 16 -9.34 12.98 -15.02
C GLY A 16 -10.38 12.25 -15.87
N ASP A 17 -10.67 12.77 -17.05
CA ASP A 17 -11.63 12.19 -17.98
C ASP A 17 -11.17 10.84 -18.58
N ALA A 18 -9.88 10.53 -18.51
CA ALA A 18 -9.32 9.25 -18.94
C ALA A 18 -9.48 8.12 -17.89
N ALA A 19 -10.11 8.39 -16.74
CA ALA A 19 -10.32 7.40 -15.69
C ALA A 19 -11.17 6.19 -16.11
N GLY A 20 -11.95 6.30 -17.18
CA GLY A 20 -12.76 5.24 -17.77
C GLY A 20 -14.02 5.76 -18.44
N GLY A 21 -14.49 5.06 -19.48
CA GLY A 21 -15.68 5.47 -20.25
C GLY A 21 -16.99 5.39 -19.46
N SER A 22 -17.11 4.46 -18.51
CA SER A 22 -18.24 4.34 -17.59
C SER A 22 -17.75 3.83 -16.25
N LEU A 23 -17.95 4.61 -15.20
CA LEU A 23 -17.58 4.30 -13.81
C LEU A 23 -18.85 4.11 -12.98
N GLN A 24 -19.09 2.90 -12.54
CA GLN A 24 -20.23 2.55 -11.70
C GLN A 24 -19.73 2.30 -10.25
N PRO A 25 -20.16 3.09 -9.28
CA PRO A 25 -19.84 2.84 -7.88
C PRO A 25 -20.55 1.59 -7.38
N LEU A 26 -19.82 0.76 -6.64
CA LEU A 26 -20.32 -0.40 -5.91
C LEU A 26 -19.75 -0.35 -4.49
N PRO A 27 -20.51 0.09 -3.49
CA PRO A 27 -20.08 0.07 -2.09
C PRO A 27 -19.73 -1.33 -1.60
N TYR A 28 -18.90 -1.41 -0.56
CA TYR A 28 -18.61 -2.69 0.08
C TYR A 28 -19.89 -3.39 0.56
N GLY A 29 -19.95 -4.70 0.34
CA GLY A 29 -21.07 -5.55 0.74
C GLY A 29 -22.28 -5.52 -0.20
N GLU A 30 -22.41 -4.49 -1.05
CA GLU A 30 -23.45 -4.46 -2.06
C GLU A 30 -23.14 -5.43 -3.22
N THR A 31 -24.20 -5.91 -3.86
CA THR A 31 -24.09 -6.88 -4.95
C THR A 31 -24.66 -6.32 -6.24
N VAL A 32 -24.07 -6.76 -7.36
CA VAL A 32 -24.59 -6.50 -8.70
C VAL A 32 -24.54 -7.79 -9.52
N SER A 33 -25.52 -8.02 -10.39
CA SER A 33 -25.55 -9.18 -11.28
C SER A 33 -24.98 -8.82 -12.64
N ALA A 34 -24.11 -9.69 -13.16
CA ALA A 34 -23.57 -9.65 -14.51
C ALA A 34 -23.89 -10.99 -15.17
N GLY A 35 -25.04 -11.11 -15.85
CA GLY A 35 -25.60 -12.38 -16.29
C GLY A 35 -25.91 -13.29 -15.10
N ASP A 36 -25.39 -14.53 -15.14
CA ASP A 36 -25.55 -15.52 -14.07
C ASP A 36 -24.57 -15.34 -12.89
N VAL A 37 -23.67 -14.34 -12.98
CA VAL A 37 -22.66 -14.09 -11.94
C VAL A 37 -23.09 -12.94 -11.04
N THR A 38 -23.06 -13.16 -9.73
CA THR A 38 -23.18 -12.11 -8.72
C THR A 38 -21.79 -11.60 -8.37
N VAL A 39 -21.62 -10.28 -8.38
CA VAL A 39 -20.38 -9.59 -8.04
C VAL A 39 -20.57 -8.78 -6.76
N ARG A 40 -19.67 -8.91 -5.82
CA ARG A 40 -19.62 -8.13 -4.58
C ARG A 40 -18.20 -7.68 -4.30
N LEU A 41 -18.04 -6.47 -3.75
CA LEU A 41 -16.76 -5.96 -3.28
C LEU A 41 -16.67 -6.04 -1.76
N ILE A 42 -15.53 -6.53 -1.25
CA ILE A 42 -15.21 -6.53 0.19
C ILE A 42 -13.85 -5.88 0.41
N PRO A 43 -13.55 -5.33 1.61
CA PRO A 43 -12.31 -4.62 1.85
C PRO A 43 -11.05 -5.46 1.64
N ALA A 44 -10.03 -4.90 1.01
CA ALA A 44 -8.72 -5.53 0.80
C ALA A 44 -7.63 -5.02 1.78
N GLY A 45 -7.83 -3.88 2.45
CA GLY A 45 -6.89 -3.34 3.43
C GLY A 45 -5.61 -2.74 2.86
N HIS A 46 -5.48 -2.65 1.53
CA HIS A 46 -4.29 -2.16 0.83
C HIS A 46 -4.18 -0.64 0.84
N VAL A 47 -5.15 0.05 0.28
CA VAL A 47 -5.28 1.52 0.24
C VAL A 47 -6.76 1.90 0.39
N LEU A 48 -7.05 3.20 0.57
CA LEU A 48 -8.43 3.69 0.66
C LEU A 48 -9.25 3.25 -0.56
N GLY A 49 -10.34 2.53 -0.30
CA GLY A 49 -11.24 2.02 -1.33
C GLY A 49 -10.79 0.72 -2.01
N SER A 50 -9.60 0.17 -1.70
CA SER A 50 -9.15 -1.10 -2.25
C SER A 50 -10.11 -2.25 -1.89
N ALA A 51 -10.40 -3.11 -2.87
CA ALA A 51 -11.41 -4.15 -2.71
C ALA A 51 -10.92 -5.49 -3.27
N GLN A 52 -11.29 -6.57 -2.57
CA GLN A 52 -11.34 -7.90 -3.14
C GLN A 52 -12.63 -8.03 -3.95
N ILE A 53 -12.61 -8.83 -5.01
CA ILE A 53 -13.78 -9.11 -5.84
C ILE A 53 -14.28 -10.52 -5.50
N VAL A 54 -15.50 -10.62 -5.00
CA VAL A 54 -16.19 -11.88 -4.75
C VAL A 54 -17.14 -12.15 -5.91
N LEU A 55 -16.94 -13.26 -6.59
CA LEU A 55 -17.75 -13.74 -7.71
C LEU A 55 -18.48 -15.00 -7.30
N GLU A 56 -19.81 -15.02 -7.47
CA GLU A 56 -20.64 -16.20 -7.17
C GLU A 56 -21.45 -16.59 -8.40
N CYS A 57 -21.37 -17.88 -8.76
CA CYS A 57 -22.12 -18.45 -9.88
C CYS A 57 -22.46 -19.92 -9.59
N ARG A 58 -23.73 -20.27 -9.68
CA ARG A 58 -24.23 -21.66 -9.57
C ARG A 58 -23.73 -22.40 -8.31
N GLY A 59 -23.60 -21.70 -7.19
CA GLY A 59 -23.14 -22.26 -5.92
C GLY A 59 -21.63 -22.28 -5.72
N SER A 60 -20.84 -21.92 -6.72
CA SER A 60 -19.39 -21.75 -6.60
C SER A 60 -19.02 -20.30 -6.34
N ARG A 61 -17.98 -20.09 -5.50
CA ARG A 61 -17.45 -18.79 -5.15
C ARG A 61 -15.96 -18.67 -5.47
N VAL A 62 -15.61 -17.63 -6.21
CA VAL A 62 -14.23 -17.26 -6.51
C VAL A 62 -13.96 -15.89 -5.87
N VAL A 63 -12.82 -15.76 -5.21
CA VAL A 63 -12.37 -14.46 -4.66
C VAL A 63 -11.06 -14.05 -5.31
N VAL A 64 -11.03 -12.83 -5.84
CA VAL A 64 -9.82 -12.19 -6.36
C VAL A 64 -9.38 -11.14 -5.36
N SER A 65 -8.24 -11.35 -4.69
CA SER A 65 -7.79 -10.47 -3.62
C SER A 65 -7.42 -9.06 -4.10
N GLY A 66 -6.92 -8.94 -5.33
CA GLY A 66 -6.10 -7.79 -5.70
C GLY A 66 -4.90 -7.68 -4.74
N ASP A 67 -4.28 -6.52 -4.68
CA ASP A 67 -3.28 -6.21 -3.66
C ASP A 67 -3.99 -6.05 -2.32
N TYR A 68 -3.46 -6.66 -1.25
CA TYR A 68 -4.09 -6.60 0.05
C TYR A 68 -3.10 -6.53 1.22
N LYS A 69 -3.62 -6.13 2.39
CA LYS A 69 -2.89 -6.12 3.65
C LYS A 69 -3.82 -6.49 4.81
N ARG A 70 -3.37 -7.40 5.68
CA ARG A 70 -4.16 -7.84 6.83
C ARG A 70 -3.98 -6.97 8.06
N ARG A 71 -2.77 -6.45 8.28
CA ARG A 71 -2.53 -5.55 9.41
C ARG A 71 -3.35 -4.28 9.25
N PRO A 72 -4.03 -3.82 10.32
CA PRO A 72 -4.88 -2.64 10.25
C PRO A 72 -4.12 -1.42 9.74
N ASP A 73 -4.71 -0.75 8.77
CA ASP A 73 -4.28 0.54 8.26
C ASP A 73 -5.23 1.63 8.75
N PRO A 74 -4.74 2.72 9.37
CA PRO A 74 -5.61 3.81 9.82
C PRO A 74 -6.32 4.57 8.70
N THR A 75 -5.91 4.36 7.44
CA THR A 75 -6.38 5.12 6.28
C THR A 75 -7.42 4.40 5.42
N CYS A 76 -7.68 3.12 5.69
CA CYS A 76 -8.63 2.32 4.90
C CYS A 76 -9.37 1.28 5.74
N ALA A 77 -10.43 0.70 5.17
CA ALA A 77 -11.14 -0.41 5.77
C ALA A 77 -10.23 -1.64 5.92
N PRO A 78 -10.30 -2.38 7.04
CA PRO A 78 -9.46 -3.56 7.27
C PRO A 78 -9.82 -4.69 6.30
N PHE A 79 -8.81 -5.53 5.97
CA PHE A 79 -9.01 -6.73 5.16
C PHE A 79 -10.09 -7.64 5.78
N GLU A 80 -10.97 -8.15 4.93
CA GLU A 80 -12.04 -9.07 5.29
C GLU A 80 -11.79 -10.44 4.65
N PRO A 81 -11.44 -11.51 5.42
CA PRO A 81 -11.30 -12.83 4.87
C PRO A 81 -12.67 -13.36 4.40
N CYS A 82 -12.69 -14.04 3.25
CA CYS A 82 -13.91 -14.60 2.68
C CYS A 82 -13.66 -16.04 2.24
N ASN A 83 -14.41 -16.99 2.81
CA ASN A 83 -14.36 -18.39 2.39
C ASN A 83 -14.80 -18.54 0.93
N CYS A 84 -14.09 -19.35 0.15
CA CYS A 84 -14.35 -19.52 -1.27
C CYS A 84 -13.87 -20.89 -1.77
N ASP A 85 -14.28 -21.28 -2.98
CA ASP A 85 -13.81 -22.50 -3.63
C ASP A 85 -12.45 -22.28 -4.31
N ALA A 86 -12.25 -21.09 -4.89
CA ALA A 86 -10.98 -20.68 -5.47
C ALA A 86 -10.58 -19.29 -5.03
N PHE A 87 -9.32 -19.13 -4.60
CA PHE A 87 -8.74 -17.85 -4.17
C PHE A 87 -7.60 -17.45 -5.08
N ILE A 88 -7.72 -16.28 -5.73
CA ILE A 88 -6.69 -15.69 -6.56
C ILE A 88 -5.98 -14.63 -5.73
N THR A 89 -4.69 -14.85 -5.41
CA THR A 89 -3.93 -14.02 -4.46
C THR A 89 -2.68 -13.42 -5.07
N GLU A 90 -2.32 -12.21 -4.62
CA GLU A 90 -1.02 -11.62 -4.86
C GLU A 90 0.12 -12.38 -4.17
N ALA A 91 1.36 -12.13 -4.60
CA ALA A 91 2.58 -12.65 -3.98
C ALA A 91 3.73 -11.61 -3.99
N THR A 92 3.43 -10.31 -3.87
CA THR A 92 4.43 -9.22 -3.88
C THR A 92 5.57 -9.50 -2.89
N PHE A 93 5.24 -9.97 -1.70
CA PHE A 93 6.19 -10.40 -0.68
C PHE A 93 6.09 -11.92 -0.42
N GLY A 94 5.87 -12.70 -1.46
CA GLY A 94 5.69 -14.15 -1.44
C GLY A 94 6.94 -14.99 -1.10
N LEU A 95 7.91 -14.44 -0.35
CA LEU A 95 9.10 -15.14 0.14
C LEU A 95 9.23 -15.02 1.67
N PRO A 96 9.67 -16.07 2.38
CA PRO A 96 9.81 -16.07 3.85
C PRO A 96 10.72 -14.99 4.43
N VAL A 97 11.60 -14.39 3.64
CA VAL A 97 12.47 -13.28 4.06
C VAL A 97 11.68 -11.98 4.32
N PHE A 98 10.51 -11.85 3.70
CA PHE A 98 9.65 -10.68 3.84
C PHE A 98 8.64 -10.85 4.99
N ARG A 99 9.17 -10.95 6.22
CA ARG A 99 8.39 -10.75 7.45
C ARG A 99 8.63 -9.35 7.92
N HIS A 100 7.59 -8.53 7.91
CA HIS A 100 7.70 -7.12 8.22
C HIS A 100 7.53 -6.88 9.74
N PRO A 101 8.30 -5.96 10.32
CA PRO A 101 8.09 -5.56 11.71
C PRO A 101 6.75 -4.80 11.86
N PRO A 102 6.28 -4.58 13.10
CA PRO A 102 5.18 -3.65 13.34
C PRO A 102 5.49 -2.25 12.85
N ASP A 103 4.51 -1.60 12.17
CA ASP A 103 4.68 -0.24 11.65
C ASP A 103 5.04 0.78 12.74
N THR A 104 4.58 0.57 13.99
CA THR A 104 4.92 1.42 15.14
C THR A 104 6.42 1.47 15.39
N GLN A 105 7.11 0.33 15.31
CA GLN A 105 8.57 0.28 15.48
C GLN A 105 9.31 1.06 14.39
N GLU A 106 8.78 1.07 13.17
CA GLU A 106 9.38 1.80 12.05
C GLU A 106 9.15 3.32 12.19
N ILE A 107 8.00 3.74 12.69
CA ILE A 107 7.72 5.14 13.01
C ILE A 107 8.58 5.59 14.20
N ASP A 108 8.73 4.77 15.23
CA ASP A 108 9.61 5.05 16.37
C ASP A 108 11.07 5.27 15.92
N LYS A 109 11.56 4.49 14.94
CA LYS A 109 12.88 4.73 14.33
C LYS A 109 12.98 6.11 13.66
N LEU A 110 11.93 6.51 12.93
CA LEU A 110 11.90 7.83 12.27
C LEU A 110 11.92 8.95 13.30
N LEU A 111 11.08 8.87 14.34
CA LEU A 111 10.99 9.88 15.39
C LEU A 111 12.27 9.93 16.24
N HIS A 112 12.87 8.77 16.53
CA HIS A 112 14.16 8.71 17.20
C HIS A 112 15.28 9.36 16.37
N SER A 113 15.33 9.08 15.07
CA SER A 113 16.28 9.72 14.15
C SER A 113 16.08 11.23 14.10
N LEU A 114 14.82 11.70 14.09
CA LEU A 114 14.50 13.13 14.11
C LEU A 114 15.02 13.81 15.40
N ALA A 115 14.90 13.14 16.53
CA ALA A 115 15.43 13.65 17.81
C ALA A 115 16.96 13.64 17.87
N LEU A 116 17.63 12.67 17.23
CA LEU A 116 19.10 12.57 17.21
C LEU A 116 19.75 13.60 16.26
N PHE A 117 19.06 13.98 15.18
CA PHE A 117 19.59 14.84 14.12
C PHE A 117 18.66 16.05 13.87
N PRO A 118 18.44 16.93 14.87
CA PRO A 118 17.49 18.03 14.79
C PRO A 118 17.92 19.11 13.78
N GLU A 119 19.19 19.13 13.36
CA GLU A 119 19.72 20.05 12.35
C GLU A 119 19.48 19.58 10.91
N ARG A 120 19.14 18.30 10.72
CA ARG A 120 18.92 17.71 9.41
C ARG A 120 17.43 17.69 9.03
N CYS A 121 17.13 17.73 7.74
CA CYS A 121 15.80 17.52 7.21
C CYS A 121 15.59 16.00 6.98
N HIS A 122 14.53 15.40 7.52
CA HIS A 122 14.22 13.98 7.28
C HIS A 122 13.37 13.85 6.00
N LEU A 123 14.04 13.52 4.89
CA LEU A 123 13.39 13.31 3.59
C LEU A 123 12.96 11.87 3.42
N VAL A 124 11.66 11.61 3.55
CA VAL A 124 11.09 10.26 3.50
C VAL A 124 10.48 9.98 2.12
N GLY A 125 11.03 9.03 1.39
CA GLY A 125 10.49 8.54 0.14
C GLY A 125 9.24 7.69 0.36
N VAL A 126 8.11 8.09 -0.24
CA VAL A 126 6.81 7.41 -0.14
C VAL A 126 6.09 7.42 -1.48
N TYR A 127 5.34 6.36 -1.80
CA TYR A 127 4.41 6.38 -2.92
C TYR A 127 3.26 7.35 -2.64
N ALA A 128 2.82 8.06 -3.69
CA ALA A 128 1.80 9.11 -3.57
C ALA A 128 0.42 8.57 -3.17
N LEU A 129 0.08 7.37 -3.63
CA LEU A 129 -1.17 6.70 -3.26
C LEU A 129 -0.91 5.69 -2.14
N GLY A 130 -1.65 5.79 -1.06
CA GLY A 130 -1.64 4.87 0.07
C GLY A 130 -0.48 5.11 1.03
N LYS A 131 0.78 4.93 0.59
CA LYS A 131 1.96 5.00 1.47
C LYS A 131 2.16 6.35 2.14
N CYS A 132 1.99 7.45 1.39
CA CYS A 132 2.08 8.80 1.94
C CYS A 132 1.07 9.00 3.09
N GLN A 133 -0.20 8.70 2.84
CA GLN A 133 -1.28 8.87 3.79
C GLN A 133 -1.13 7.92 5.00
N ARG A 134 -0.70 6.68 4.76
CA ARG A 134 -0.40 5.73 5.83
C ARG A 134 0.71 6.25 6.76
N VAL A 135 1.82 6.74 6.22
CA VAL A 135 2.91 7.30 7.04
C VAL A 135 2.43 8.51 7.84
N LEU A 136 1.65 9.41 7.25
CA LEU A 136 1.04 10.54 7.95
C LEU A 136 0.17 10.07 9.12
N ALA A 137 -0.78 9.17 8.87
CA ALA A 137 -1.68 8.67 9.91
C ALA A 137 -0.94 7.90 11.02
N LEU A 138 0.12 7.15 10.68
CA LEU A 138 0.95 6.47 11.66
C LEU A 138 1.74 7.45 12.53
N LEU A 139 2.27 8.55 11.96
CA LEU A 139 2.92 9.63 12.71
C LEU A 139 1.95 10.24 13.73
N ARG A 140 0.68 10.51 13.33
CA ARG A 140 -0.35 11.05 14.23
C ARG A 140 -0.67 10.07 15.37
N ARG A 141 -0.78 8.78 15.07
CA ARG A 141 -0.98 7.75 16.11
C ARG A 141 0.19 7.64 17.08
N ALA A 142 1.40 7.95 16.64
CA ALA A 142 2.59 8.01 17.49
C ALA A 142 2.71 9.34 18.26
N GLY A 143 1.74 10.26 18.19
CA GLY A 143 1.73 11.53 18.89
C GLY A 143 2.56 12.63 18.22
N TYR A 144 2.99 12.46 16.98
CA TYR A 144 3.68 13.53 16.25
C TYR A 144 2.68 14.55 15.70
N GLU A 145 2.51 15.67 16.39
CA GLU A 145 1.52 16.71 16.07
C GLU A 145 2.10 17.87 15.23
N GLN A 146 3.40 17.87 14.97
CA GLN A 146 4.02 18.92 14.16
C GLN A 146 3.60 18.79 12.68
N PRO A 147 3.61 19.89 11.91
CA PRO A 147 3.37 19.84 10.47
C PRO A 147 4.33 18.87 9.77
N VAL A 148 3.82 18.12 8.81
CA VAL A 148 4.61 17.32 7.86
C VAL A 148 4.59 18.02 6.51
N TYR A 149 5.76 18.22 5.92
CA TYR A 149 5.86 18.91 4.65
C TYR A 149 5.76 17.94 3.48
N LEU A 150 4.99 18.31 2.46
CA LEU A 150 4.74 17.45 1.30
C LEU A 150 5.35 18.02 0.03
N HIS A 151 6.02 17.16 -0.74
CA HIS A 151 6.31 17.45 -2.14
C HIS A 151 5.02 17.65 -2.93
N GLY A 152 4.99 18.57 -3.90
CA GLY A 152 3.79 18.94 -4.66
C GLY A 152 3.04 17.76 -5.29
N ALA A 153 3.75 16.70 -5.70
CA ALA A 153 3.15 15.51 -6.29
C ALA A 153 2.29 14.68 -5.30
N LEU A 154 2.42 14.91 -3.99
CA LEU A 154 1.68 14.18 -2.96
C LEU A 154 0.41 14.90 -2.52
N ILE A 155 0.30 16.22 -2.76
CA ILE A 155 -0.72 17.10 -2.17
C ILE A 155 -2.13 16.67 -2.59
N LYS A 156 -2.40 16.57 -3.89
CA LYS A 156 -3.76 16.32 -4.43
C LYS A 156 -4.39 15.03 -3.90
N LEU A 157 -3.60 13.95 -3.78
CA LEU A 157 -4.11 12.68 -3.23
C LEU A 157 -4.28 12.75 -1.73
N THR A 158 -3.43 13.48 -1.02
CA THR A 158 -3.55 13.69 0.43
C THR A 158 -4.81 14.49 0.76
N GLU A 159 -5.08 15.59 0.06
CA GLU A 159 -6.32 16.38 0.16
C GLU A 159 -7.56 15.51 -0.15
N LEU A 160 -7.48 14.65 -1.18
CA LEU A 160 -8.58 13.73 -1.48
C LEU A 160 -8.87 12.77 -0.32
N TYR A 161 -7.84 12.21 0.33
CA TYR A 161 -8.04 11.34 1.49
C TYR A 161 -8.71 12.08 2.65
N GLU A 162 -8.30 13.31 2.93
CA GLU A 162 -8.94 14.16 3.96
C GLU A 162 -10.40 14.46 3.61
N ASN A 163 -10.70 14.79 2.36
CA ASN A 163 -12.07 15.01 1.87
C ASN A 163 -12.94 13.75 1.95
N LEU A 164 -12.33 12.57 1.90
CA LEU A 164 -13.00 11.28 2.11
C LEU A 164 -13.04 10.84 3.58
N GLY A 165 -12.67 11.73 4.50
CA GLY A 165 -12.80 11.52 5.95
C GLY A 165 -11.62 10.85 6.65
N VAL A 166 -10.46 10.75 6.01
CA VAL A 166 -9.24 10.21 6.63
C VAL A 166 -8.47 11.34 7.31
N PRO A 167 -8.35 11.37 8.66
CA PRO A 167 -7.65 12.44 9.36
C PRO A 167 -6.12 12.25 9.23
N LEU A 168 -5.44 13.20 8.58
CA LEU A 168 -3.99 13.16 8.35
C LEU A 168 -3.21 14.20 9.17
N GLY A 169 -3.92 15.11 9.86
CA GLY A 169 -3.36 16.16 10.70
C GLY A 169 -2.69 17.28 9.88
N PRO A 170 -1.89 18.14 10.50
CA PRO A 170 -1.33 19.29 9.83
C PRO A 170 -0.31 18.88 8.76
N VAL A 171 -0.62 19.16 7.50
CA VAL A 171 0.26 18.99 6.34
C VAL A 171 0.45 20.31 5.63
N LEU A 172 1.66 20.59 5.14
CA LEU A 172 2.00 21.82 4.45
C LEU A 172 2.75 21.53 3.15
N PRO A 173 2.57 22.31 2.09
CA PRO A 173 3.42 22.21 0.92
C PRO A 173 4.85 22.62 1.26
N VAL A 174 5.85 21.89 0.80
CA VAL A 174 7.26 22.25 0.99
C VAL A 174 7.69 23.42 0.09
N SER A 175 6.94 23.72 -0.96
CA SER A 175 7.20 24.84 -1.86
C SER A 175 7.00 26.18 -1.14
N GLY A 176 7.95 27.10 -1.31
CA GLY A 176 7.91 28.42 -0.67
C GLY A 176 8.41 28.45 0.79
N VAL A 177 8.72 27.30 1.37
CA VAL A 177 9.30 27.25 2.73
C VAL A 177 10.79 27.58 2.68
N ALA A 178 11.25 28.44 3.57
CA ALA A 178 12.66 28.76 3.70
C ALA A 178 13.47 27.51 4.09
N ARG A 179 14.64 27.32 3.47
CA ARG A 179 15.49 26.15 3.68
C ARG A 179 15.76 25.87 5.17
N GLU A 180 16.11 26.89 5.92
CA GLU A 180 16.45 26.76 7.35
C GLU A 180 15.25 26.33 8.22
N ALA A 181 14.03 26.66 7.82
CA ALA A 181 12.81 26.27 8.53
C ALA A 181 12.50 24.76 8.38
N LEU A 182 13.16 24.07 7.46
CA LEU A 182 13.00 22.62 7.25
C LEU A 182 14.00 21.80 8.09
N LYS A 183 14.88 22.41 8.86
CA LYS A 183 15.72 21.71 9.83
C LYS A 183 14.85 21.07 10.90
N GLY A 184 15.14 19.81 11.24
CA GLY A 184 14.37 19.05 12.20
C GLY A 184 12.93 18.76 11.76
N GLN A 185 12.62 18.89 10.46
CA GLN A 185 11.29 18.62 9.92
C GLN A 185 11.25 17.33 9.09
N ILE A 186 10.06 16.74 9.00
CA ILE A 186 9.77 15.62 8.11
C ILE A 186 9.22 16.16 6.79
N VAL A 187 9.86 15.78 5.69
CA VAL A 187 9.42 16.06 4.32
C VAL A 187 9.11 14.72 3.63
N LEU A 188 7.89 14.54 3.15
CA LEU A 188 7.52 13.39 2.34
C LEU A 188 7.62 13.73 0.86
N ALA A 189 8.19 12.83 0.06
CA ALA A 189 8.34 12.99 -1.38
C ALA A 189 8.22 11.65 -2.11
N PRO A 190 7.88 11.64 -3.42
CA PRO A 190 7.96 10.42 -4.23
C PRO A 190 9.38 9.83 -4.21
N PRO A 191 9.56 8.49 -4.31
CA PRO A 191 10.87 7.85 -4.27
C PRO A 191 11.89 8.43 -5.26
N ALA A 192 11.46 8.78 -6.47
CA ALA A 192 12.34 9.40 -7.47
C ALA A 192 12.87 10.77 -7.04
N ALA A 193 12.07 11.56 -6.32
CA ALA A 193 12.45 12.89 -5.88
C ALA A 193 13.52 12.88 -4.77
N THR A 194 13.72 11.76 -4.07
CA THR A 194 14.72 11.67 -2.99
C THR A 194 16.17 11.74 -3.48
N ALA A 195 16.41 11.36 -4.74
CA ALA A 195 17.73 11.37 -5.38
C ALA A 195 17.86 12.46 -6.47
N ASP A 196 16.83 13.27 -6.69
CA ASP A 196 16.78 14.30 -7.71
C ASP A 196 17.46 15.60 -7.24
N LEU A 197 17.75 16.52 -8.19
CA LEU A 197 18.25 17.89 -7.92
C LEU A 197 17.34 18.67 -6.95
N TRP A 198 16.06 18.36 -6.93
CA TRP A 198 15.12 18.97 -5.99
C TRP A 198 15.50 18.73 -4.52
N SER A 199 15.93 17.51 -4.17
CA SER A 199 16.29 17.16 -2.79
C SER A 199 17.49 17.96 -2.26
N ARG A 200 18.39 18.40 -3.15
CA ARG A 200 19.58 19.24 -2.79
C ARG A 200 19.19 20.62 -2.26
N ARG A 201 17.95 21.05 -2.43
CA ARG A 201 17.43 22.31 -1.87
C ARG A 201 17.08 22.20 -0.39
N LEU A 202 16.94 20.98 0.13
CA LEU A 202 16.67 20.73 1.54
C LEU A 202 17.95 20.91 2.39
N PRO A 203 17.83 21.27 3.67
CA PRO A 203 18.98 21.41 4.55
C PRO A 203 19.49 20.02 4.97
N ASP A 204 20.66 19.63 4.51
CA ASP A 204 21.33 18.35 4.83
C ASP A 204 20.35 17.17 4.95
N PRO A 205 19.71 16.74 3.83
CA PRO A 205 18.62 15.78 3.90
C PRO A 205 19.13 14.40 4.36
N LEU A 206 18.57 13.88 5.45
CA LEU A 206 18.67 12.49 5.85
C LEU A 206 17.63 11.71 5.04
N VAL A 207 18.09 10.90 4.11
CA VAL A 207 17.19 10.16 3.20
C VAL A 207 16.68 8.90 3.87
N ALA A 208 15.37 8.87 4.11
CA ALA A 208 14.62 7.68 4.52
C ALA A 208 13.76 7.15 3.36
N MET A 209 13.39 5.87 3.40
CA MET A 209 12.49 5.25 2.43
C MET A 209 11.51 4.33 3.13
N ALA A 210 10.19 4.58 2.96
CA ALA A 210 9.13 3.73 3.49
C ALA A 210 8.65 2.73 2.42
N SER A 211 9.09 1.47 2.54
CA SER A 211 8.72 0.39 1.63
C SER A 211 8.97 -0.97 2.26
N GLY A 212 8.12 -1.97 1.99
CA GLY A 212 8.34 -3.36 2.39
C GLY A 212 9.67 -3.93 1.86
N TRP A 213 10.14 -3.43 0.70
CA TRP A 213 11.44 -3.81 0.13
C TRP A 213 12.65 -3.37 0.96
N MET A 214 12.49 -2.45 1.90
CA MET A 214 13.57 -2.03 2.82
C MET A 214 13.98 -3.13 3.81
N ARG A 215 13.23 -4.23 3.86
CA ARG A 215 13.63 -5.45 4.55
C ARG A 215 14.95 -6.01 4.00
N VAL A 216 15.24 -5.82 2.72
CA VAL A 216 16.48 -6.23 2.06
C VAL A 216 17.48 -5.07 2.08
N ARG A 217 18.43 -5.11 3.00
CA ARG A 217 19.41 -4.01 3.25
C ARG A 217 20.17 -3.53 2.01
N GLN A 218 20.47 -4.42 1.09
CA GLN A 218 21.19 -4.06 -0.14
C GLN A 218 20.39 -3.11 -1.04
N ARG A 219 19.05 -3.22 -1.06
CA ARG A 219 18.18 -2.32 -1.83
C ARG A 219 18.21 -0.88 -1.29
N GLY A 220 18.25 -0.72 0.03
CA GLY A 220 18.42 0.59 0.67
C GLY A 220 19.79 1.21 0.33
N LYS A 221 20.88 0.45 0.50
CA LYS A 221 22.25 0.91 0.22
C LYS A 221 22.42 1.35 -1.23
N ALA A 222 21.91 0.57 -2.19
CA ALA A 222 22.01 0.88 -3.62
C ALA A 222 21.29 2.19 -4.02
N ARG A 223 20.34 2.66 -3.19
CA ARG A 223 19.58 3.91 -3.39
C ARG A 223 20.02 5.07 -2.50
N GLY A 224 21.13 4.94 -1.77
CA GLY A 224 21.62 5.96 -0.86
C GLY A 224 20.68 6.23 0.32
N VAL A 225 19.85 5.26 0.72
CA VAL A 225 18.94 5.38 1.85
C VAL A 225 19.71 5.22 3.16
N GLU A 226 19.70 6.26 4.00
CA GLU A 226 20.32 6.25 5.33
C GLU A 226 19.41 5.60 6.37
N LEU A 227 18.09 5.83 6.28
CA LEU A 227 17.10 5.30 7.21
C LEU A 227 16.05 4.44 6.48
N PRO A 228 16.28 3.13 6.34
CA PRO A 228 15.28 2.23 5.76
C PRO A 228 14.13 2.00 6.75
N LEU A 229 12.89 2.25 6.31
CA LEU A 229 11.66 2.03 7.05
C LEU A 229 10.86 0.91 6.37
N VAL A 230 10.68 -0.20 7.06
CA VAL A 230 9.95 -1.36 6.53
C VAL A 230 8.45 -1.15 6.76
N ILE A 231 7.85 -0.25 5.99
CA ILE A 231 6.41 0.05 6.03
C ILE A 231 5.81 -0.37 4.69
N SER A 232 4.90 -1.35 4.71
CA SER A 232 4.27 -1.92 3.52
C SER A 232 2.75 -1.72 3.54
N ASP A 233 2.16 -1.55 2.37
CA ASP A 233 0.73 -1.60 2.07
C ASP A 233 0.29 -2.97 1.52
N HIS A 234 1.23 -3.89 1.27
CA HIS A 234 0.95 -5.27 0.88
C HIS A 234 1.13 -6.23 2.05
N ALA A 235 0.47 -7.38 1.96
CA ALA A 235 0.64 -8.49 2.86
C ALA A 235 2.09 -9.01 2.83
N ASP A 236 2.66 -9.30 3.99
CA ASP A 236 3.94 -9.97 4.11
C ASP A 236 3.76 -11.50 4.06
N TRP A 237 4.87 -12.25 4.14
CA TRP A 237 4.84 -13.71 4.09
C TRP A 237 3.87 -14.34 5.09
N ASP A 238 3.88 -13.86 6.35
CA ASP A 238 3.03 -14.42 7.40
C ASP A 238 1.54 -14.08 7.17
N GLU A 239 1.25 -12.88 6.66
CA GLU A 239 -0.09 -12.46 6.28
C GLU A 239 -0.62 -13.24 5.06
N LEU A 240 0.23 -13.46 4.03
CA LEU A 240 -0.12 -14.25 2.84
C LEU A 240 -0.47 -15.69 3.21
N THR A 241 0.38 -16.33 4.02
CA THR A 241 0.17 -17.72 4.43
C THR A 241 -1.03 -17.88 5.36
N ALA A 242 -1.24 -16.96 6.30
CA ALA A 242 -2.42 -16.94 7.15
C ALA A 242 -3.71 -16.70 6.35
N THR A 243 -3.66 -15.88 5.29
CA THR A 243 -4.82 -15.67 4.42
C THR A 243 -5.22 -16.96 3.71
N ILE A 244 -4.26 -17.70 3.16
CA ILE A 244 -4.52 -19.00 2.51
C ILE A 244 -5.22 -19.96 3.48
N ASP A 245 -4.76 -20.03 4.72
CA ASP A 245 -5.35 -20.88 5.75
C ASP A 245 -6.78 -20.41 6.13
N ASP A 246 -7.02 -19.10 6.23
CA ASP A 246 -8.29 -18.53 6.68
C ASP A 246 -9.40 -18.56 5.59
N VAL A 247 -9.07 -18.40 4.31
CA VAL A 247 -10.07 -18.42 3.23
C VAL A 247 -10.58 -19.84 2.94
N ALA A 248 -9.87 -20.86 3.40
CA ALA A 248 -10.21 -22.29 3.31
C ALA A 248 -10.61 -22.74 1.89
N ALA A 249 -9.98 -22.15 0.86
CA ALA A 249 -10.28 -22.45 -0.54
C ALA A 249 -9.65 -23.80 -0.94
N GLU A 250 -10.35 -24.58 -1.78
CA GLU A 250 -9.78 -25.81 -2.33
C GLU A 250 -8.67 -25.51 -3.37
N GLU A 251 -8.82 -24.41 -4.09
CA GLU A 251 -7.87 -23.97 -5.13
C GLU A 251 -7.25 -22.62 -4.78
N ILE A 252 -5.91 -22.55 -4.87
CA ILE A 252 -5.13 -21.32 -4.67
C ILE A 252 -4.40 -20.99 -5.97
N TRP A 253 -4.73 -19.86 -6.56
CA TRP A 253 -4.08 -19.37 -7.77
C TRP A 253 -3.26 -18.13 -7.40
N VAL A 254 -1.94 -18.24 -7.54
CA VAL A 254 -1.00 -17.20 -7.12
C VAL A 254 -0.59 -16.37 -8.33
N THR A 255 -0.61 -15.06 -8.19
CA THR A 255 -0.22 -14.11 -9.24
C THR A 255 0.51 -12.91 -8.64
N HIS A 256 1.11 -12.07 -9.47
CA HIS A 256 1.71 -10.79 -9.10
C HIS A 256 2.79 -10.91 -8.01
N GLY A 257 4.00 -11.31 -8.40
CA GLY A 257 5.19 -11.33 -7.54
C GLY A 257 5.97 -12.64 -7.57
N ARG A 258 6.49 -13.06 -6.43
CA ARG A 258 7.27 -14.30 -6.28
C ARG A 258 6.37 -15.47 -5.94
N GLU A 259 5.83 -16.08 -6.96
CA GLU A 259 4.76 -17.06 -6.87
C GLU A 259 5.22 -18.42 -6.33
N GLU A 260 6.42 -18.88 -6.71
CA GLU A 260 6.88 -20.24 -6.51
C GLU A 260 6.90 -20.67 -5.03
N ALA A 261 7.35 -19.78 -4.13
CA ALA A 261 7.44 -20.12 -2.72
C ALA A 261 6.06 -20.22 -2.07
N LEU A 262 5.11 -19.36 -2.46
CA LEU A 262 3.74 -19.39 -1.95
C LEU A 262 2.96 -20.57 -2.51
N VAL A 263 3.12 -20.91 -3.79
CA VAL A 263 2.58 -22.12 -4.41
C VAL A 263 3.12 -23.36 -3.70
N HIS A 264 4.44 -23.43 -3.46
CA HIS A 264 5.05 -24.55 -2.72
C HIS A 264 4.46 -24.69 -1.30
N TYR A 265 4.32 -23.56 -0.57
CA TYR A 265 3.71 -23.55 0.75
C TYR A 265 2.29 -24.13 0.72
N ALA A 266 1.44 -23.62 -0.16
CA ALA A 266 0.04 -24.02 -0.27
C ALA A 266 -0.08 -25.50 -0.68
N THR A 267 0.71 -25.96 -1.66
CA THR A 267 0.74 -27.37 -2.08
C THR A 267 1.16 -28.29 -0.93
N LYS A 268 2.18 -27.90 -0.14
CA LYS A 268 2.64 -28.68 1.01
C LYS A 268 1.60 -28.77 2.14
N LYS A 269 0.70 -27.80 2.23
CA LYS A 269 -0.45 -27.79 3.14
C LYS A 269 -1.64 -28.62 2.62
N GLY A 270 -1.59 -29.11 1.38
CA GLY A 270 -2.62 -29.93 0.77
C GLY A 270 -3.61 -29.20 -0.13
N TYR A 271 -3.41 -27.89 -0.35
CA TYR A 271 -4.22 -27.10 -1.29
C TYR A 271 -3.84 -27.43 -2.75
N ARG A 272 -4.79 -27.33 -3.66
CA ARG A 272 -4.53 -27.36 -5.11
C ARG A 272 -4.02 -25.98 -5.54
N ALA A 273 -2.70 -25.80 -5.47
CA ALA A 273 -2.07 -24.50 -5.73
C ALA A 273 -1.31 -24.47 -7.04
N ARG A 274 -1.36 -23.32 -7.73
CA ARG A 274 -0.64 -23.07 -8.98
C ARG A 274 -0.37 -21.58 -9.18
N ALA A 275 0.65 -21.26 -9.96
CA ALA A 275 0.82 -19.92 -10.52
C ALA A 275 -0.28 -19.66 -11.56
N LEU A 276 -0.83 -18.43 -11.55
CA LEU A 276 -1.79 -17.98 -12.55
C LEU A 276 -1.03 -17.32 -13.70
N ALA A 277 -0.78 -18.07 -14.77
CA ALA A 277 -0.20 -17.49 -15.98
C ALA A 277 -1.23 -16.55 -16.64
N LEU A 278 -0.94 -15.27 -16.70
CA LEU A 278 -1.72 -14.28 -17.41
C LEU A 278 -1.18 -14.18 -18.84
N SER A 279 -1.97 -14.59 -19.85
CA SER A 279 -1.59 -14.44 -21.25
C SER A 279 -1.46 -12.96 -21.61
N GLY A 280 -0.30 -12.53 -22.12
CA GLY A 280 -0.04 -11.18 -22.61
C GLY A 280 0.65 -10.24 -21.63
N PHE A 281 1.01 -10.68 -20.44
CA PHE A 281 1.92 -9.96 -19.55
C PHE A 281 3.26 -10.70 -19.52
N GLU A 282 4.24 -10.21 -20.26
CA GLU A 282 5.65 -10.49 -19.99
C GLU A 282 6.05 -9.57 -18.85
N GLU A 283 6.54 -10.13 -17.74
CA GLU A 283 7.17 -9.33 -16.68
C GLU A 283 8.46 -8.75 -17.26
N ASP A 284 8.50 -7.43 -17.47
CA ASP A 284 9.75 -6.71 -17.68
C ASP A 284 10.59 -6.87 -16.40
N GLU A 285 11.72 -7.59 -16.48
CA GLU A 285 12.71 -7.86 -15.42
C GLU A 285 13.36 -6.59 -14.84
#